data_1297d6e1fa3c71e2b25305f14f96b137
#
_entry.id   1297d6e1fa3c71e2b25305f14f96b137
#
_cell.length_a   1.000
_cell.length_b   1.000
_cell.length_c   1.000
_cell.angle_alpha   90.00
_cell.angle_beta   90.00
_cell.angle_gamma   90.00
#
_symmetry.space_group_name_H-M   'P 1'
#
loop_
_entity.id
_entity.type
_entity.pdbx_description
1 polymer ?
#
loop_
_entity_poly.entity_id
_entity_poly.type
_entity_poly.pdbx_seq_one_letter_code
_entity_poly.pdbx_strand_id
1 'polypeptide(L)'
;MVGCFVVFQYHREKEFKAEEIDKQLQLINTYILTELGEGHDVPDIKLDEFKPFGEIRVSVISEDGHIIYDNTLDSLPKTNHLDRQEIRDALRHGAGYAVRRHSESTGNYYFYSARKSDDGYIVRTAVPYSVSFRGLLQADYGFLWIMGVITLVMCVLGYFATRRVGLHIIRLNRFAENVENGAQISDTEPFPHDELGEISNHIVRLYARLQQAVADRDNEHRATLHEQLEKERIKKQLTNNINHELKTPVASIRVSVETMLAHRNMSDEKQILFLQRCLTNTERLQRLLTDVSLLTRMDDGSASILKEQVNLTDIINDVVEDRQIIAATKGIRIENFVSHNVIMAGNASLLEAVFNNLIDNAIVYSGGTRIKIELISIDNDKVVIALSDNGCGVPLEHLPKLFERFYRIDKGRSRAAGGTGLGLSIVKNAVILHGGEISAETQCSGGLLFKITFSRNSK
;
A
#
# COMPACT_ATOMS: atom_id res chain seq x y z
N MET A 1 38.28 -17.30 20.86
CA MET A 1 38.90 -16.24 20.04
C MET A 1 39.93 -15.43 20.85
N VAL A 2 39.56 -14.82 21.99
CA VAL A 2 40.47 -14.02 22.84
C VAL A 2 41.72 -14.80 23.30
N GLY A 3 41.56 -16.05 23.77
CA GLY A 3 42.69 -16.87 24.19
C GLY A 3 43.69 -17.17 23.05
N CYS A 4 43.18 -17.43 21.83
CA CYS A 4 44.05 -17.65 20.65
C CYS A 4 44.82 -16.37 20.28
N PHE A 5 44.18 -15.20 20.42
CA PHE A 5 44.83 -13.92 20.14
C PHE A 5 45.94 -13.61 21.16
N VAL A 6 45.71 -13.85 22.45
CA VAL A 6 46.73 -13.65 23.50
C VAL A 6 47.91 -14.57 23.28
N VAL A 7 47.68 -15.87 22.97
CA VAL A 7 48.74 -16.82 22.65
C VAL A 7 49.51 -16.40 21.42
N PHE A 8 48.81 -15.95 20.37
CA PHE A 8 49.44 -15.45 19.14
C PHE A 8 50.32 -14.23 19.41
N GLN A 9 49.86 -13.26 20.17
CA GLN A 9 50.65 -12.07 20.52
C GLN A 9 51.88 -12.42 21.39
N TYR A 10 51.72 -13.34 22.35
CA TYR A 10 52.84 -13.83 23.13
C TYR A 10 53.95 -14.44 22.26
N HIS A 11 53.59 -15.28 21.32
CA HIS A 11 54.56 -15.89 20.38
C HIS A 11 55.22 -14.82 19.52
N ARG A 12 54.46 -13.91 18.99
CA ARG A 12 54.95 -12.84 18.12
C ARG A 12 55.90 -11.89 18.84
N GLU A 13 55.62 -11.55 20.09
CA GLU A 13 56.51 -10.72 20.90
C GLU A 13 57.85 -11.42 21.16
N LYS A 14 57.79 -12.71 21.44
CA LYS A 14 58.99 -13.50 21.65
C LYS A 14 59.83 -13.59 20.37
N GLU A 15 59.24 -13.79 19.23
CA GLU A 15 59.93 -13.76 17.92
C GLU A 15 60.55 -12.38 17.67
N PHE A 16 59.79 -11.32 17.88
CA PHE A 16 60.26 -9.95 17.69
C PHE A 16 61.49 -9.63 18.57
N LYS A 17 61.47 -10.02 19.85
CA LYS A 17 62.65 -9.87 20.74
C LYS A 17 63.85 -10.70 20.29
N ALA A 18 63.63 -11.91 19.76
CA ALA A 18 64.68 -12.71 19.20
C ALA A 18 65.31 -12.07 17.96
N GLU A 19 64.48 -11.52 17.06
CA GLU A 19 64.94 -10.78 15.88
C GLU A 19 65.70 -9.50 16.25
N GLU A 20 65.30 -8.78 17.30
CA GLU A 20 65.94 -7.58 17.77
C GLU A 20 67.32 -7.88 18.30
N ILE A 21 67.48 -8.99 19.08
CA ILE A 21 68.79 -9.50 19.58
C ILE A 21 69.65 -9.95 18.39
N ASP A 22 69.10 -10.67 17.45
CA ASP A 22 69.80 -11.05 16.23
C ASP A 22 70.38 -9.86 15.48
N LYS A 23 69.51 -8.80 15.23
CA LYS A 23 70.02 -7.59 14.58
C LYS A 23 71.18 -6.94 15.27
N GLN A 24 71.23 -6.90 16.61
CA GLN A 24 72.32 -6.37 17.35
C GLN A 24 73.58 -7.26 17.17
N LEU A 25 73.42 -8.58 17.21
CA LEU A 25 74.52 -9.50 16.98
C LEU A 25 75.02 -9.49 15.52
N GLN A 26 74.10 -9.25 14.54
CA GLN A 26 74.51 -9.09 13.14
C GLN A 26 75.35 -7.83 12.90
N LEU A 27 75.11 -6.75 13.68
CA LEU A 27 75.97 -5.57 13.65
C LEU A 27 77.42 -5.94 14.14
N ILE A 28 77.50 -6.74 15.20
CA ILE A 28 78.81 -7.24 15.69
C ILE A 28 79.44 -8.15 14.65
N ASN A 29 78.69 -9.09 14.06
CA ASN A 29 79.18 -9.96 13.00
C ASN A 29 79.75 -9.17 11.83
N THR A 30 78.98 -8.09 11.43
CA THR A 30 79.44 -7.21 10.32
C THR A 30 80.68 -6.46 10.67
N TYR A 31 80.82 -5.94 11.89
CA TYR A 31 82.02 -5.26 12.35
C TYR A 31 83.23 -6.20 12.32
N ILE A 32 83.09 -7.42 12.82
CA ILE A 32 84.14 -8.42 12.80
C ILE A 32 84.57 -8.78 11.38
N LEU A 33 83.61 -8.92 10.45
CA LEU A 33 83.88 -9.19 9.07
C LEU A 33 84.63 -8.05 8.37
N THR A 34 84.31 -6.80 8.72
CA THR A 34 85.00 -5.62 8.17
C THR A 34 86.45 -5.59 8.65
N GLU A 35 86.71 -5.80 9.97
CA GLU A 35 88.04 -5.83 10.53
C GLU A 35 88.87 -6.94 9.94
N LEU A 36 88.31 -8.13 9.73
CA LEU A 36 88.95 -9.25 9.05
C LEU A 36 89.37 -8.94 7.59
N GLY A 37 88.46 -8.20 6.87
CA GLY A 37 88.67 -7.73 5.49
C GLY A 37 89.82 -6.67 5.40
N GLU A 38 90.03 -5.91 6.46
CA GLU A 38 91.12 -4.94 6.60
C GLU A 38 92.51 -5.59 7.02
N GLY A 39 92.48 -6.90 7.24
CA GLY A 39 93.69 -7.65 7.57
C GLY A 39 94.02 -7.69 9.08
N HIS A 40 93.13 -7.37 9.97
CA HIS A 40 93.27 -7.53 11.41
C HIS A 40 92.90 -8.95 11.81
N ASP A 41 93.65 -9.52 12.76
CA ASP A 41 93.37 -10.84 13.32
C ASP A 41 92.27 -10.76 14.40
N VAL A 42 91.37 -11.74 14.48
CA VAL A 42 90.24 -11.74 15.40
C VAL A 42 90.58 -11.48 16.87
N PRO A 43 91.76 -11.98 17.37
CA PRO A 43 92.20 -11.70 18.75
C PRO A 43 92.46 -10.24 19.05
N ASP A 44 92.76 -9.40 18.04
CA ASP A 44 93.07 -8.00 18.19
C ASP A 44 91.82 -7.11 18.20
N ILE A 45 90.67 -7.68 17.87
CA ILE A 45 89.35 -6.96 17.83
C ILE A 45 88.84 -6.77 19.26
N LYS A 46 88.64 -5.52 19.68
CA LYS A 46 88.14 -5.17 21.02
C LYS A 46 86.66 -5.45 21.11
N LEU A 47 86.26 -6.63 21.56
CA LEU A 47 84.84 -7.06 21.72
C LEU A 47 84.22 -6.55 23.02
N ASP A 48 85.01 -6.04 23.98
CA ASP A 48 84.52 -5.52 25.28
C ASP A 48 83.67 -4.27 25.19
N GLU A 49 83.67 -3.62 24.05
CA GLU A 49 82.82 -2.41 23.80
C GLU A 49 81.35 -2.75 23.53
N PHE A 50 81.05 -4.00 23.22
CA PHE A 50 79.69 -4.42 22.84
C PHE A 50 78.82 -4.84 24.05
N LYS A 51 78.57 -3.92 24.97
CA LYS A 51 77.53 -4.12 25.99
C LYS A 51 76.16 -4.05 25.34
N PRO A 52 75.17 -4.90 25.61
CA PRO A 52 74.85 -5.46 26.94
C PRO A 52 75.00 -6.99 27.09
N PHE A 53 75.59 -7.67 26.16
CA PHE A 53 75.56 -9.16 26.12
C PHE A 53 76.60 -9.89 27.00
N GLY A 54 77.50 -9.21 27.66
CA GLY A 54 78.54 -9.79 28.45
C GLY A 54 79.61 -10.47 27.59
N GLU A 55 80.11 -11.67 27.98
CA GLU A 55 81.06 -12.42 27.18
C GLU A 55 80.41 -12.99 25.92
N ILE A 56 80.78 -12.44 24.76
CA ILE A 56 80.37 -12.93 23.45
C ILE A 56 81.39 -13.93 22.95
N ARG A 57 80.91 -15.13 22.64
CA ARG A 57 81.74 -16.13 21.94
C ARG A 57 81.69 -15.80 20.46
N VAL A 58 82.88 -15.74 19.86
CA VAL A 58 83.06 -15.50 18.43
C VAL A 58 83.71 -16.70 17.80
N SER A 59 83.14 -17.20 16.72
CA SER A 59 83.74 -18.27 15.91
C SER A 59 83.80 -17.82 14.46
N VAL A 60 84.95 -18.04 13.80
CA VAL A 60 85.07 -17.90 12.35
C VAL A 60 85.08 -19.30 11.72
N ILE A 61 84.23 -19.47 10.73
CA ILE A 61 83.96 -20.76 10.08
C ILE A 61 84.29 -20.62 8.60
N SER A 62 85.04 -21.61 8.06
CA SER A 62 85.29 -21.65 6.62
C SER A 62 84.06 -22.03 5.81
N GLU A 63 84.12 -21.84 4.52
CA GLU A 63 83.04 -22.24 3.61
C GLU A 63 82.77 -23.76 3.67
N ASP A 64 83.81 -24.58 3.97
CA ASP A 64 83.66 -26.01 4.18
C ASP A 64 83.00 -26.39 5.53
N GLY A 65 82.69 -25.45 6.39
CA GLY A 65 81.99 -25.64 7.67
C GLY A 65 82.91 -25.96 8.84
N HIS A 66 84.25 -25.84 8.69
CA HIS A 66 85.23 -26.06 9.75
C HIS A 66 85.52 -24.75 10.51
N ILE A 67 85.65 -24.82 11.84
CA ILE A 67 86.01 -23.66 12.66
C ILE A 67 87.50 -23.36 12.45
N ILE A 68 87.78 -22.14 12.00
CA ILE A 68 89.10 -21.62 11.84
C ILE A 68 89.61 -20.91 13.10
N TYR A 69 88.70 -20.22 13.76
CA TYR A 69 88.95 -19.48 14.99
C TYR A 69 87.77 -19.58 15.95
N ASP A 70 88.05 -19.62 17.25
CA ASP A 70 87.04 -19.52 18.30
C ASP A 70 87.71 -18.92 19.56
N ASN A 71 87.22 -17.82 20.08
CA ASN A 71 87.82 -17.09 21.20
C ASN A 71 87.65 -17.79 22.56
N THR A 72 86.89 -18.89 22.64
CA THR A 72 86.53 -19.55 23.90
C THR A 72 87.17 -20.94 24.01
N LEU A 73 87.70 -21.48 22.91
CA LEU A 73 88.21 -22.86 22.86
C LEU A 73 89.74 -22.91 22.68
N ASP A 74 90.43 -23.62 23.55
CA ASP A 74 91.88 -23.83 23.47
C ASP A 74 92.27 -24.80 22.33
N SER A 75 91.29 -25.61 21.88
CA SER A 75 91.49 -26.53 20.77
C SER A 75 90.23 -26.56 19.86
N LEU A 76 90.44 -26.37 18.55
CA LEU A 76 89.37 -26.31 17.59
C LEU A 76 88.73 -27.68 17.29
N PRO A 77 87.39 -27.83 17.39
CA PRO A 77 86.73 -29.09 17.10
C PRO A 77 86.84 -29.43 15.60
N LYS A 78 87.08 -30.73 15.29
CA LYS A 78 87.09 -31.23 13.89
C LYS A 78 85.71 -31.47 13.28
N THR A 79 84.62 -31.13 14.00
CA THR A 79 83.23 -31.33 13.55
C THR A 79 82.85 -30.32 12.52
N ASN A 80 82.10 -30.76 11.49
CA ASN A 80 81.51 -29.86 10.48
C ASN A 80 80.27 -29.15 11.03
N HIS A 81 80.15 -27.85 10.77
CA HIS A 81 79.07 -26.97 11.31
C HIS A 81 78.03 -26.57 10.27
N LEU A 82 78.11 -27.07 9.00
CA LEU A 82 77.20 -26.71 7.93
C LEU A 82 75.69 -27.03 8.22
N ASP A 83 75.50 -28.14 8.99
CA ASP A 83 74.15 -28.57 9.33
C ASP A 83 73.47 -27.75 10.46
N ARG A 84 74.23 -26.81 11.03
CA ARG A 84 73.72 -25.94 12.09
C ARG A 84 72.73 -24.93 11.52
N GLN A 85 71.58 -24.73 12.19
CA GLN A 85 70.51 -23.85 11.71
C GLN A 85 71.02 -22.45 11.33
N GLU A 86 71.69 -21.77 12.23
CA GLU A 86 72.23 -20.42 12.02
C GLU A 86 73.20 -20.34 10.85
N ILE A 87 74.04 -21.39 10.62
CA ILE A 87 75.00 -21.47 9.51
C ILE A 87 74.30 -21.73 8.18
N ARG A 88 73.36 -22.65 8.16
CA ARG A 88 72.56 -22.96 6.97
C ARG A 88 71.76 -21.79 6.50
N ASP A 89 71.14 -21.05 7.45
CA ASP A 89 70.35 -19.85 7.13
C ASP A 89 71.24 -18.70 6.65
N ALA A 90 72.46 -18.54 7.25
CA ALA A 90 73.51 -17.60 6.80
C ALA A 90 74.04 -17.91 5.40
N LEU A 91 74.21 -19.18 5.05
CA LEU A 91 74.56 -19.57 3.70
C LEU A 91 73.53 -19.30 2.64
N ARG A 92 72.25 -19.43 3.01
CA ARG A 92 71.10 -19.22 2.10
C ARG A 92 70.71 -17.77 1.96
N HIS A 93 70.70 -17.02 3.05
CA HIS A 93 70.10 -15.67 3.12
C HIS A 93 71.15 -14.59 3.51
N GLY A 94 72.42 -14.95 3.66
CA GLY A 94 73.46 -14.03 4.10
C GLY A 94 73.59 -13.90 5.62
N ALA A 95 72.50 -14.17 6.35
CA ALA A 95 72.46 -14.11 7.80
C ALA A 95 71.54 -15.20 8.34
N GLY A 96 71.71 -15.62 9.57
CA GLY A 96 70.89 -16.62 10.24
C GLY A 96 71.10 -16.64 11.74
N TYR A 97 70.11 -17.10 12.49
CA TYR A 97 70.15 -17.17 13.95
C TYR A 97 69.49 -18.43 14.51
N ALA A 98 69.90 -18.81 15.73
CA ALA A 98 69.25 -19.86 16.49
C ALA A 98 69.06 -19.41 17.96
N VAL A 99 67.79 -19.36 18.40
CA VAL A 99 67.41 -18.75 19.71
C VAL A 99 67.98 -19.53 20.89
N ARG A 100 68.03 -20.86 20.82
CA ARG A 100 68.56 -21.74 21.91
C ARG A 100 69.03 -23.02 21.34
N ARG A 101 70.36 -23.14 21.29
CA ARG A 101 71.01 -24.35 20.81
C ARG A 101 72.11 -24.78 21.77
N HIS A 102 72.16 -26.06 22.06
CA HIS A 102 73.18 -26.68 22.86
C HIS A 102 74.55 -26.72 22.13
N SER A 103 75.61 -26.27 22.80
CA SER A 103 76.96 -26.32 22.29
C SER A 103 77.62 -27.60 22.80
N GLU A 104 78.03 -28.50 21.91
CA GLU A 104 78.70 -29.76 22.23
C GLU A 104 80.11 -29.50 22.79
N SER A 105 80.75 -28.40 22.40
CA SER A 105 82.08 -28.03 22.83
C SER A 105 82.18 -27.41 24.23
N THR A 106 81.15 -26.72 24.67
CA THR A 106 81.12 -26.01 25.96
C THR A 106 80.11 -26.59 26.97
N GLY A 107 79.24 -27.47 26.51
CA GLY A 107 78.13 -28.03 27.33
C GLY A 107 77.02 -27.08 27.69
N ASN A 108 77.04 -25.85 27.19
CA ASN A 108 76.06 -24.80 27.53
C ASN A 108 75.11 -24.52 26.37
N TYR A 109 73.95 -23.83 26.68
CA TYR A 109 73.04 -23.32 25.64
C TYR A 109 73.41 -21.88 25.29
N TYR A 110 73.39 -21.61 24.00
CA TYR A 110 73.67 -20.27 23.45
C TYR A 110 72.52 -19.79 22.52
N PHE A 111 72.40 -18.47 22.42
CA PHE A 111 71.78 -17.81 21.28
C PHE A 111 72.89 -17.58 20.25
N TYR A 112 72.68 -18.08 19.03
CA TYR A 112 73.67 -17.96 17.95
C TYR A 112 73.17 -17.02 16.89
N SER A 113 74.06 -16.16 16.39
CA SER A 113 73.80 -15.31 15.20
C SER A 113 75.04 -15.53 14.25
N ALA A 114 74.78 -15.73 12.99
CA ALA A 114 75.80 -15.95 11.99
C ALA A 114 75.63 -15.08 10.78
N ARG A 115 76.73 -14.66 10.15
CA ARG A 115 76.74 -13.87 8.92
C ARG A 115 77.83 -14.38 7.99
N LYS A 116 77.45 -14.51 6.70
CA LYS A 116 78.36 -14.87 5.63
C LYS A 116 79.07 -13.64 5.08
N SER A 117 80.43 -13.75 4.87
CA SER A 117 81.24 -12.79 4.12
C SER A 117 81.16 -13.09 2.63
N ASP A 118 81.45 -12.06 1.81
CA ASP A 118 81.64 -12.22 0.36
C ASP A 118 82.87 -13.06 0.03
N ASP A 119 83.87 -13.11 0.94
CA ASP A 119 85.10 -13.91 0.82
C ASP A 119 84.91 -15.37 1.23
N GLY A 120 83.67 -15.85 1.49
CA GLY A 120 83.39 -17.25 1.82
C GLY A 120 83.48 -17.63 3.30
N TYR A 121 83.90 -16.75 4.19
CA TYR A 121 83.88 -16.98 5.63
C TYR A 121 82.55 -16.72 6.26
N ILE A 122 82.26 -17.41 7.37
CA ILE A 122 81.10 -17.20 8.18
C ILE A 122 81.53 -16.79 9.57
N VAL A 123 81.18 -15.57 9.99
CA VAL A 123 81.39 -15.17 11.39
C VAL A 123 80.11 -15.52 12.15
N ARG A 124 80.32 -16.20 13.27
CA ARG A 124 79.21 -16.57 14.16
C ARG A 124 79.49 -16.03 15.56
N THR A 125 78.67 -15.21 16.05
CA THR A 125 78.61 -14.78 17.45
C THR A 125 77.62 -15.65 18.24
N ALA A 126 78.02 -15.92 19.51
CA ALA A 126 77.14 -16.68 20.41
C ALA A 126 77.13 -16.03 21.81
N VAL A 127 75.91 -15.87 22.32
CA VAL A 127 75.70 -15.34 23.67
C VAL A 127 75.16 -16.44 24.56
N PRO A 128 75.78 -16.65 25.78
CA PRO A 128 75.32 -17.70 26.68
C PRO A 128 73.86 -17.51 27.07
N TYR A 129 73.06 -18.58 26.95
CA TYR A 129 71.64 -18.58 27.31
C TYR A 129 71.50 -18.59 28.86
N SER A 130 72.01 -17.55 29.51
CA SER A 130 71.98 -17.35 30.97
C SER A 130 70.60 -16.95 31.46
N VAL A 131 70.42 -16.95 32.77
CA VAL A 131 69.13 -16.46 33.40
C VAL A 131 68.89 -15.02 33.04
N SER A 132 69.87 -14.16 32.98
CA SER A 132 69.75 -12.76 32.59
C SER A 132 69.33 -12.62 31.11
N PHE A 133 69.95 -13.36 30.20
CA PHE A 133 69.64 -13.39 28.78
C PHE A 133 68.21 -13.94 28.52
N ARG A 134 67.85 -14.98 29.30
CA ARG A 134 66.48 -15.51 29.27
C ARG A 134 65.47 -14.48 29.65
N GLY A 135 65.76 -13.58 30.58
CA GLY A 135 64.89 -12.44 30.98
C GLY A 135 64.64 -11.44 29.84
N LEU A 136 65.74 -11.21 29.01
CA LEU A 136 65.57 -10.33 27.83
C LEU A 136 64.61 -10.91 26.77
N LEU A 137 64.54 -12.22 26.66
CA LEU A 137 63.65 -12.93 25.74
C LEU A 137 62.26 -13.19 26.31
N GLN A 138 62.01 -12.89 27.60
CA GLN A 138 60.66 -13.04 28.16
C GLN A 138 59.74 -11.95 27.64
N ALA A 139 58.57 -12.35 27.25
CA ALA A 139 57.53 -11.41 26.91
C ALA A 139 57.13 -10.56 28.15
N ASP A 140 56.86 -9.30 27.92
CA ASP A 140 56.42 -8.43 29.00
C ASP A 140 55.00 -8.76 29.41
N TYR A 141 54.83 -9.34 30.59
CA TYR A 141 53.50 -9.67 31.13
C TYR A 141 52.59 -8.43 31.30
N GLY A 142 53.18 -7.24 31.50
CA GLY A 142 52.43 -6.00 31.59
C GLY A 142 51.63 -5.71 30.31
N PHE A 143 52.26 -5.92 29.15
CA PHE A 143 51.60 -5.78 27.86
C PHE A 143 50.47 -6.79 27.69
N LEU A 144 50.63 -8.02 28.12
CA LEU A 144 49.58 -9.06 28.04
C LEU A 144 48.35 -8.70 28.91
N TRP A 145 48.58 -8.14 30.10
CA TRP A 145 47.49 -7.65 30.95
C TRP A 145 46.71 -6.51 30.32
N ILE A 146 47.41 -5.53 29.73
CA ILE A 146 46.77 -4.41 29.04
C ILE A 146 45.91 -4.94 27.87
N MET A 147 46.45 -5.83 27.04
CA MET A 147 45.72 -6.46 25.95
C MET A 147 44.55 -7.29 26.44
N GLY A 148 44.69 -8.01 27.56
CA GLY A 148 43.58 -8.75 28.17
C GLY A 148 42.42 -7.83 28.62
N VAL A 149 42.76 -6.72 29.26
CA VAL A 149 41.77 -5.73 29.72
C VAL A 149 41.07 -5.08 28.54
N ILE A 150 41.80 -4.66 27.49
CA ILE A 150 41.21 -4.07 26.28
C ILE A 150 40.23 -5.05 25.64
N THR A 151 40.67 -6.32 25.51
CA THR A 151 39.83 -7.37 24.91
C THR A 151 38.56 -7.62 25.73
N LEU A 152 38.70 -7.66 27.07
CA LEU A 152 37.53 -7.81 27.96
C LEU A 152 36.54 -6.65 27.79
N VAL A 153 37.04 -5.41 27.76
CA VAL A 153 36.21 -4.22 27.55
C VAL A 153 35.49 -4.29 26.20
N MET A 154 36.21 -4.65 25.13
CA MET A 154 35.60 -4.82 23.79
C MET A 154 34.54 -5.91 23.77
N CYS A 155 34.77 -7.04 24.45
CA CYS A 155 33.78 -8.12 24.58
C CYS A 155 32.51 -7.64 25.32
N VAL A 156 32.68 -6.88 26.42
CA VAL A 156 31.55 -6.34 27.19
C VAL A 156 30.78 -5.34 26.36
N LEU A 157 31.45 -4.42 25.68
CA LEU A 157 30.80 -3.44 24.79
C LEU A 157 30.07 -4.15 23.64
N GLY A 158 30.70 -5.15 23.02
CA GLY A 158 30.09 -5.95 21.97
C GLY A 158 28.85 -6.72 22.46
N TYR A 159 28.91 -7.27 23.67
CA TYR A 159 27.76 -7.93 24.27
C TYR A 159 26.56 -6.98 24.45
N PHE A 160 26.81 -5.78 25.02
CA PHE A 160 25.73 -4.79 25.20
C PHE A 160 25.17 -4.28 23.87
N ALA A 161 26.03 -4.03 22.87
CA ALA A 161 25.62 -3.64 21.54
C ALA A 161 24.74 -4.72 20.87
N THR A 162 25.19 -5.97 20.89
CA THR A 162 24.45 -7.10 20.31
C THR A 162 23.12 -7.34 21.02
N ARG A 163 23.10 -7.25 22.35
CA ARG A 163 21.88 -7.40 23.15
C ARG A 163 20.87 -6.29 22.83
N ARG A 164 21.34 -5.05 22.66
CA ARG A 164 20.47 -3.91 22.30
C ARG A 164 19.81 -4.16 20.93
N VAL A 165 20.57 -4.50 19.91
CA VAL A 165 20.08 -4.80 18.57
C VAL A 165 19.10 -5.99 18.58
N GLY A 166 19.45 -7.06 19.32
CA GLY A 166 18.61 -8.24 19.43
C GLY A 166 17.22 -7.98 20.00
N LEU A 167 17.12 -7.10 21.00
CA LEU A 167 15.82 -6.72 21.59
C LEU A 167 14.92 -5.99 20.58
N HIS A 168 15.48 -5.14 19.72
CA HIS A 168 14.72 -4.45 18.67
C HIS A 168 14.17 -5.44 17.64
N ILE A 169 15.00 -6.38 17.19
CA ILE A 169 14.61 -7.41 16.22
C ILE A 169 13.49 -8.29 16.79
N ILE A 170 13.61 -8.72 18.04
CA ILE A 170 12.58 -9.54 18.70
C ILE A 170 11.26 -8.78 18.81
N ARG A 171 11.28 -7.49 19.18
CA ARG A 171 10.07 -6.66 19.23
C ARG A 171 9.43 -6.48 17.87
N LEU A 172 10.23 -6.23 16.83
CA LEU A 172 9.73 -6.10 15.47
C LEU A 172 9.14 -7.41 14.94
N ASN A 173 9.77 -8.55 15.26
CA ASN A 173 9.24 -9.87 14.90
C ASN A 173 7.91 -10.17 15.60
N ARG A 174 7.78 -9.85 16.89
CA ARG A 174 6.50 -9.96 17.62
C ARG A 174 5.42 -9.05 17.02
N PHE A 175 5.79 -7.84 16.63
CA PHE A 175 4.87 -6.94 15.93
C PHE A 175 4.38 -7.60 14.64
N ALA A 176 5.29 -8.14 13.80
CA ALA A 176 4.95 -8.82 12.56
C ALA A 176 4.05 -10.05 12.80
N GLU A 177 4.33 -10.86 13.81
CA GLU A 177 3.51 -12.01 14.21
C GLU A 177 2.10 -11.61 14.68
N ASN A 178 2.01 -10.55 15.49
CA ASN A 178 0.71 -10.03 15.96
C ASN A 178 -0.13 -9.50 14.78
N VAL A 179 0.52 -8.84 13.83
CA VAL A 179 -0.09 -8.37 12.60
C VAL A 179 -0.62 -9.52 11.75
N GLU A 180 0.17 -10.58 11.56
CA GLU A 180 -0.23 -11.79 10.83
C GLU A 180 -1.44 -12.48 11.47
N ASN A 181 -1.52 -12.44 12.78
CA ASN A 181 -2.65 -12.98 13.56
C ASN A 181 -3.86 -12.02 13.66
N GLY A 182 -3.84 -10.88 12.97
CA GLY A 182 -4.97 -9.95 12.91
C GLY A 182 -5.13 -9.06 14.14
N ALA A 183 -4.12 -8.91 14.99
CA ALA A 183 -4.17 -8.03 16.15
C ALA A 183 -4.21 -6.55 15.73
N GLN A 184 -5.01 -5.74 16.43
CA GLN A 184 -5.06 -4.30 16.23
C GLN A 184 -3.78 -3.62 16.76
N ILE A 185 -3.29 -2.63 16.03
CA ILE A 185 -2.00 -1.92 16.27
C ILE A 185 -2.04 -1.02 17.51
N SER A 186 -3.19 -0.87 18.18
CA SER A 186 -3.44 0.12 19.24
C SER A 186 -2.55 0.00 20.49
N ASP A 187 -1.79 -1.09 20.67
CA ASP A 187 -1.02 -1.37 21.89
C ASP A 187 0.50 -1.58 21.67
N THR A 188 1.06 -1.10 20.57
CA THR A 188 2.52 -1.15 20.41
C THR A 188 3.20 0.00 21.15
N GLU A 189 3.95 -0.32 22.22
CA GLU A 189 4.89 0.63 22.82
C GLU A 189 5.83 1.18 21.74
N PRO A 190 6.08 2.50 21.71
CA PRO A 190 6.98 3.08 20.72
C PRO A 190 8.39 2.48 20.87
N PHE A 191 9.03 2.25 19.74
CA PHE A 191 10.41 1.80 19.72
C PHE A 191 11.33 2.92 20.22
N PRO A 192 12.48 2.61 20.84
CA PRO A 192 13.43 3.61 21.31
C PRO A 192 13.86 4.59 20.21
N HIS A 193 14.31 5.79 20.62
CA HIS A 193 14.78 6.84 19.71
C HIS A 193 16.25 6.60 19.29
N ASP A 194 16.51 5.50 18.58
CA ASP A 194 17.76 5.24 17.89
C ASP A 194 17.47 4.91 16.43
N GLU A 195 18.48 4.80 15.58
CA GLU A 195 18.34 4.62 14.12
C GLU A 195 17.49 3.37 13.79
N LEU A 196 17.66 2.29 14.55
CA LEU A 196 16.90 1.06 14.38
C LEU A 196 15.45 1.19 14.84
N GLY A 197 15.23 1.92 15.93
CA GLY A 197 13.90 2.23 16.46
C GLY A 197 13.13 3.18 15.53
N GLU A 198 13.81 4.12 14.89
CA GLU A 198 13.21 5.02 13.91
C GLU A 198 12.72 4.25 12.68
N ILE A 199 13.53 3.32 12.16
CA ILE A 199 13.14 2.41 11.08
C ILE A 199 11.93 1.55 11.50
N SER A 200 11.95 1.00 12.71
CA SER A 200 10.86 0.18 13.24
C SER A 200 9.57 0.98 13.37
N ASN A 201 9.63 2.21 13.90
CA ASN A 201 8.49 3.13 13.97
C ASN A 201 7.96 3.52 12.58
N HIS A 202 8.86 3.62 11.58
CA HIS A 202 8.47 3.87 10.19
C HIS A 202 7.67 2.70 9.62
N ILE A 203 8.12 1.46 9.84
CA ILE A 203 7.42 0.24 9.42
C ILE A 203 6.04 0.16 10.06
N VAL A 204 5.92 0.42 11.36
CA VAL A 204 4.63 0.44 12.08
C VAL A 204 3.69 1.48 11.47
N ARG A 205 4.18 2.70 11.21
CA ARG A 205 3.37 3.77 10.58
C ARG A 205 2.94 3.42 9.15
N LEU A 206 3.84 2.83 8.35
CA LEU A 206 3.50 2.38 7.00
C LEU A 206 2.42 1.30 7.02
N TYR A 207 2.55 0.34 7.94
CA TYR A 207 1.56 -0.71 8.08
C TYR A 207 0.20 -0.18 8.56
N ALA A 208 0.19 0.76 9.51
CA ALA A 208 -1.04 1.43 9.95
C ALA A 208 -1.75 2.16 8.79
N ARG A 209 -0.99 2.89 7.96
CA ARG A 209 -1.52 3.52 6.75
C ARG A 209 -2.06 2.51 5.74
N LEU A 210 -1.36 1.40 5.57
CA LEU A 210 -1.81 0.32 4.69
C LEU A 210 -3.13 -0.28 5.17
N GLN A 211 -3.25 -0.58 6.47
CA GLN A 211 -4.50 -1.08 7.05
C GLN A 211 -5.65 -0.09 6.85
N GLN A 212 -5.39 1.19 7.09
CA GLN A 212 -6.40 2.22 6.88
C GLN A 212 -6.84 2.30 5.42
N ALA A 213 -5.89 2.31 4.48
CA ALA A 213 -6.18 2.32 3.04
C ALA A 213 -6.96 1.08 2.57
N VAL A 214 -6.67 -0.10 3.13
CA VAL A 214 -7.42 -1.34 2.86
C VAL A 214 -8.84 -1.23 3.42
N ALA A 215 -9.00 -0.74 4.65
CA ALA A 215 -10.33 -0.56 5.26
C ALA A 215 -11.18 0.46 4.50
N ASP A 216 -10.58 1.58 4.08
CA ASP A 216 -11.26 2.61 3.29
C ASP A 216 -11.72 2.05 1.93
N ARG A 217 -10.83 1.31 1.24
CA ARG A 217 -11.17 0.64 -0.02
C ARG A 217 -12.29 -0.40 0.15
N ASP A 218 -12.27 -1.18 1.21
CA ASP A 218 -13.30 -2.19 1.48
C ASP A 218 -14.65 -1.54 1.80
N ASN A 219 -14.65 -0.41 2.50
CA ASN A 219 -15.85 0.38 2.75
C ASN A 219 -16.42 0.97 1.45
N GLU A 220 -15.56 1.55 0.61
CA GLU A 220 -15.94 2.08 -0.70
C GLU A 220 -16.49 0.97 -1.62
N HIS A 221 -15.83 -0.17 -1.64
CA HIS A 221 -16.30 -1.32 -2.42
C HIS A 221 -17.65 -1.85 -1.93
N ARG A 222 -17.86 -1.92 -0.59
CA ARG A 222 -19.16 -2.31 -0.01
C ARG A 222 -20.25 -1.31 -0.35
N ALA A 223 -19.95 -0.02 -0.31
CA ALA A 223 -20.91 1.03 -0.68
C ALA A 223 -21.31 0.90 -2.16
N THR A 224 -20.35 0.72 -3.06
CA THR A 224 -20.58 0.52 -4.49
C THR A 224 -21.38 -0.75 -4.76
N LEU A 225 -21.03 -1.86 -4.10
CA LEU A 225 -21.76 -3.12 -4.23
C LEU A 225 -23.21 -2.98 -3.73
N HIS A 226 -23.41 -2.30 -2.62
CA HIS A 226 -24.75 -2.03 -2.09
C HIS A 226 -25.58 -1.22 -3.07
N GLU A 227 -25.01 -0.17 -3.65
CA GLU A 227 -25.68 0.63 -4.68
C GLU A 227 -26.07 -0.20 -5.93
N GLN A 228 -25.15 -1.07 -6.38
CA GLN A 228 -25.43 -1.97 -7.50
C GLN A 228 -26.56 -2.95 -7.20
N LEU A 229 -26.53 -3.57 -6.01
CA LEU A 229 -27.58 -4.50 -5.59
C LEU A 229 -28.96 -3.81 -5.47
N GLU A 230 -29.00 -2.59 -4.98
CA GLU A 230 -30.25 -1.82 -4.93
C GLU A 230 -30.76 -1.45 -6.33
N LYS A 231 -29.87 -1.05 -7.25
CA LYS A 231 -30.24 -0.82 -8.66
C LYS A 231 -30.79 -2.10 -9.32
N GLU A 232 -30.14 -3.24 -9.11
CA GLU A 232 -30.65 -4.54 -9.63
C GLU A 232 -32.00 -4.92 -9.01
N ARG A 233 -32.18 -4.71 -7.72
CA ARG A 233 -33.43 -4.97 -7.02
C ARG A 233 -34.58 -4.13 -7.60
N ILE A 234 -34.33 -2.83 -7.78
CA ILE A 234 -35.32 -1.90 -8.38
C ILE A 234 -35.65 -2.34 -9.81
N LYS A 235 -34.65 -2.70 -10.62
CA LYS A 235 -34.83 -3.19 -11.99
C LYS A 235 -35.65 -4.48 -12.03
N LYS A 236 -35.37 -5.43 -11.13
CA LYS A 236 -36.12 -6.70 -11.03
C LYS A 236 -37.56 -6.46 -10.58
N GLN A 237 -37.77 -5.57 -9.63
CA GLN A 237 -39.12 -5.19 -9.18
C GLN A 237 -39.91 -4.51 -10.30
N LEU A 238 -39.27 -3.61 -11.06
CA LEU A 238 -39.86 -2.97 -12.22
C LEU A 238 -40.31 -4.00 -13.27
N THR A 239 -39.41 -4.94 -13.62
CA THR A 239 -39.74 -6.01 -14.59
C THR A 239 -40.90 -6.88 -14.13
N ASN A 240 -40.92 -7.27 -12.86
CA ASN A 240 -42.01 -8.06 -12.30
C ASN A 240 -43.36 -7.31 -12.34
N ASN A 241 -43.36 -6.02 -11.99
CA ASN A 241 -44.55 -5.20 -12.02
C ASN A 241 -45.06 -4.98 -13.44
N ILE A 242 -44.16 -4.74 -14.42
CA ILE A 242 -44.51 -4.65 -15.85
C ILE A 242 -45.21 -5.94 -16.30
N ASN A 243 -44.60 -7.08 -16.04
CA ASN A 243 -45.15 -8.38 -16.43
C ASN A 243 -46.57 -8.58 -15.82
N HIS A 244 -46.77 -8.20 -14.59
CA HIS A 244 -48.09 -8.29 -13.93
C HIS A 244 -49.12 -7.37 -14.57
N GLU A 245 -48.76 -6.10 -14.84
CA GLU A 245 -49.69 -5.12 -15.45
C GLU A 245 -49.94 -5.39 -16.95
N LEU A 246 -49.04 -6.11 -17.66
CA LEU A 246 -49.29 -6.60 -19.01
C LEU A 246 -50.17 -7.84 -19.04
N LYS A 247 -49.98 -8.79 -18.11
CA LYS A 247 -50.75 -10.06 -18.10
C LYS A 247 -52.24 -9.87 -17.95
N THR A 248 -52.65 -8.91 -17.13
CA THR A 248 -54.08 -8.65 -16.80
C THR A 248 -54.90 -8.21 -18.02
N PRO A 249 -54.53 -7.15 -18.79
CA PRO A 249 -55.30 -6.72 -19.96
C PRO A 249 -55.26 -7.77 -21.09
N VAL A 250 -54.11 -8.44 -21.29
CA VAL A 250 -53.99 -9.53 -22.25
C VAL A 250 -54.95 -10.67 -21.93
N ALA A 251 -55.04 -11.11 -20.68
CA ALA A 251 -55.98 -12.11 -20.24
C ALA A 251 -57.46 -11.67 -20.47
N SER A 252 -57.76 -10.39 -20.18
CA SER A 252 -59.08 -9.84 -20.39
C SER A 252 -59.49 -9.80 -21.85
N ILE A 253 -58.59 -9.39 -22.77
CA ILE A 253 -58.78 -9.41 -24.20
C ILE A 253 -59.06 -10.84 -24.65
N ARG A 254 -58.16 -11.81 -24.25
CA ARG A 254 -58.30 -13.21 -24.60
C ARG A 254 -59.65 -13.79 -24.19
N VAL A 255 -60.06 -13.60 -22.92
CA VAL A 255 -61.35 -14.10 -22.43
C VAL A 255 -62.52 -13.46 -23.20
N SER A 256 -62.48 -12.16 -23.52
CA SER A 256 -63.51 -11.48 -24.31
C SER A 256 -63.64 -12.07 -25.70
N VAL A 257 -62.49 -12.33 -26.38
CA VAL A 257 -62.45 -12.93 -27.72
C VAL A 257 -62.92 -14.39 -27.68
N GLU A 258 -62.43 -15.21 -26.73
CA GLU A 258 -62.86 -16.63 -26.55
C GLU A 258 -64.35 -16.72 -26.28
N THR A 259 -64.91 -15.79 -25.49
CA THR A 259 -66.34 -15.75 -25.22
C THR A 259 -67.18 -15.39 -26.45
N MET A 260 -66.75 -14.44 -27.26
CA MET A 260 -67.39 -14.12 -28.55
C MET A 260 -67.30 -15.27 -29.54
N LEU A 261 -66.21 -15.97 -29.61
CA LEU A 261 -66.03 -17.14 -30.49
C LEU A 261 -66.89 -18.33 -30.07
N ALA A 262 -67.06 -18.57 -28.75
CA ALA A 262 -67.88 -19.65 -28.23
C ALA A 262 -69.36 -19.42 -28.36
N HIS A 263 -69.82 -18.15 -28.32
CA HIS A 263 -71.21 -17.78 -28.32
C HIS A 263 -71.56 -16.95 -29.57
N ARG A 264 -71.51 -17.56 -30.77
CA ARG A 264 -71.75 -16.91 -32.09
C ARG A 264 -73.12 -16.26 -32.23
N ASN A 265 -74.14 -16.69 -31.47
CA ASN A 265 -75.48 -16.18 -31.46
C ASN A 265 -75.72 -15.15 -30.33
N MET A 266 -74.67 -14.48 -29.87
CA MET A 266 -74.79 -13.41 -28.86
C MET A 266 -75.49 -12.22 -29.44
N SER A 267 -76.23 -11.47 -28.59
CA SER A 267 -76.85 -10.23 -29.02
C SER A 267 -75.82 -9.18 -29.39
N ASP A 268 -76.15 -8.32 -30.40
CA ASP A 268 -75.25 -7.27 -30.88
C ASP A 268 -74.76 -6.36 -29.75
N GLU A 269 -75.60 -6.05 -28.77
CA GLU A 269 -75.24 -5.23 -27.59
C GLU A 269 -74.16 -5.87 -26.76
N LYS A 270 -74.20 -7.19 -26.52
CA LYS A 270 -73.16 -7.92 -25.80
C LYS A 270 -71.87 -8.01 -26.61
N GLN A 271 -71.96 -8.22 -27.91
CA GLN A 271 -70.82 -8.25 -28.82
C GLN A 271 -70.09 -6.91 -28.82
N ILE A 272 -70.83 -5.80 -28.94
CA ILE A 272 -70.29 -4.46 -28.85
C ILE A 272 -69.60 -4.23 -27.51
N LEU A 273 -70.19 -4.67 -26.37
CA LEU A 273 -69.60 -4.57 -25.03
C LEU A 273 -68.25 -5.30 -24.95
N PHE A 274 -68.14 -6.52 -25.50
CA PHE A 274 -66.86 -7.26 -25.49
C PHE A 274 -65.83 -6.60 -26.41
N LEU A 275 -66.21 -6.09 -27.57
CA LEU A 275 -65.34 -5.32 -28.47
C LEU A 275 -64.81 -4.03 -27.79
N GLN A 276 -65.70 -3.31 -27.12
CA GLN A 276 -65.30 -2.12 -26.33
C GLN A 276 -64.30 -2.46 -25.21
N ARG A 277 -64.51 -3.60 -24.52
CA ARG A 277 -63.55 -4.11 -23.52
C ARG A 277 -62.19 -4.44 -24.13
N CYS A 278 -62.18 -5.07 -25.30
CA CYS A 278 -60.94 -5.37 -26.04
C CYS A 278 -60.24 -4.06 -26.41
N LEU A 279 -60.93 -3.10 -26.97
CA LEU A 279 -60.38 -1.81 -27.38
C LEU A 279 -59.78 -1.07 -26.17
N THR A 280 -60.53 -0.92 -25.07
CA THR A 280 -60.04 -0.26 -23.84
C THR A 280 -58.78 -0.95 -23.28
N ASN A 281 -58.75 -2.29 -23.27
CA ASN A 281 -57.57 -3.01 -22.81
C ASN A 281 -56.37 -2.86 -23.75
N THR A 282 -56.59 -2.77 -25.06
CA THR A 282 -55.55 -2.52 -26.06
C THR A 282 -54.95 -1.13 -25.91
N GLU A 283 -55.78 -0.08 -25.74
CA GLU A 283 -55.36 1.27 -25.48
C GLU A 283 -54.54 1.37 -24.17
N ARG A 284 -54.97 0.62 -23.14
CA ARG A 284 -54.25 0.53 -21.88
C ARG A 284 -52.84 -0.12 -22.06
N LEU A 285 -52.74 -1.20 -22.83
CA LEU A 285 -51.49 -1.83 -23.17
C LEU A 285 -50.57 -0.87 -23.93
N GLN A 286 -51.11 -0.14 -24.91
CA GLN A 286 -50.32 0.84 -25.67
C GLN A 286 -49.75 1.93 -24.77
N ARG A 287 -50.57 2.50 -23.86
CA ARG A 287 -50.14 3.50 -22.87
C ARG A 287 -49.05 2.91 -21.97
N LEU A 288 -49.23 1.68 -21.46
CA LEU A 288 -48.22 1.04 -20.59
C LEU A 288 -46.89 0.85 -21.31
N LEU A 289 -46.89 0.42 -22.59
CA LEU A 289 -45.67 0.26 -23.39
C LEU A 289 -44.97 1.59 -23.64
N THR A 290 -45.72 2.66 -23.90
CA THR A 290 -45.18 4.03 -24.07
C THR A 290 -44.57 4.52 -22.76
N ASP A 291 -45.24 4.35 -21.63
CA ASP A 291 -44.77 4.74 -20.30
C ASP A 291 -43.47 3.99 -19.93
N VAL A 292 -43.43 2.67 -20.16
CA VAL A 292 -42.24 1.85 -19.91
C VAL A 292 -41.09 2.28 -20.79
N SER A 293 -41.31 2.49 -22.10
CA SER A 293 -40.29 2.95 -23.02
C SER A 293 -39.70 4.29 -22.62
N LEU A 294 -40.57 5.22 -22.18
CA LEU A 294 -40.15 6.54 -21.71
C LEU A 294 -39.30 6.45 -20.43
N LEU A 295 -39.74 5.64 -19.47
CA LEU A 295 -38.96 5.40 -18.24
C LEU A 295 -37.61 4.76 -18.50
N THR A 296 -37.53 3.75 -19.39
CA THR A 296 -36.29 3.08 -19.76
C THR A 296 -35.30 4.07 -20.38
N ARG A 297 -35.77 4.94 -21.30
CA ARG A 297 -34.93 5.99 -21.87
C ARG A 297 -34.40 6.98 -20.83
N MET A 298 -35.20 7.30 -19.83
CA MET A 298 -34.78 8.16 -18.73
C MET A 298 -33.77 7.48 -17.79
N ASP A 299 -33.93 6.18 -17.54
CA ASP A 299 -33.04 5.38 -16.67
C ASP A 299 -31.65 5.11 -17.29
N ASP A 300 -31.59 5.00 -18.64
CA ASP A 300 -30.33 4.78 -19.38
C ASP A 300 -29.39 6.01 -19.40
N GLY A 301 -29.83 7.13 -18.86
CA GLY A 301 -29.02 8.31 -18.58
C GLY A 301 -29.35 9.53 -19.43
N SER A 302 -29.15 10.69 -18.84
CA SER A 302 -29.42 12.04 -19.41
C SER A 302 -28.61 12.32 -20.70
N ALA A 303 -27.54 11.58 -20.97
CA ALA A 303 -26.67 11.80 -22.13
C ALA A 303 -27.36 11.49 -23.49
N SER A 304 -28.42 10.70 -23.51
CA SER A 304 -29.17 10.35 -24.73
C SER A 304 -30.35 11.25 -25.01
N ILE A 305 -30.70 12.15 -24.08
CA ILE A 305 -31.89 13.05 -24.19
C ILE A 305 -31.41 14.43 -24.63
N LEU A 306 -31.67 14.75 -25.89
CA LEU A 306 -31.37 16.07 -26.44
C LEU A 306 -32.23 17.14 -25.73
N LYS A 307 -31.61 18.17 -25.20
CA LYS A 307 -32.22 19.36 -24.64
C LYS A 307 -32.07 20.50 -25.65
N GLU A 308 -33.15 21.18 -25.90
CA GLU A 308 -33.23 22.35 -26.82
C GLU A 308 -33.80 23.53 -26.06
N GLN A 309 -33.73 24.70 -26.66
CA GLN A 309 -34.47 25.87 -26.13
C GLN A 309 -35.95 25.70 -26.45
N VAL A 310 -36.73 25.50 -25.43
CA VAL A 310 -38.19 25.27 -25.56
C VAL A 310 -38.97 26.38 -24.85
N ASN A 311 -40.11 26.72 -25.40
CA ASN A 311 -41.07 27.60 -24.75
C ASN A 311 -42.07 26.77 -23.92
N LEU A 312 -41.84 26.75 -22.62
CA LEU A 312 -42.68 25.98 -21.68
C LEU A 312 -44.15 26.48 -21.69
N THR A 313 -44.37 27.77 -21.94
CA THR A 313 -45.72 28.34 -22.02
C THR A 313 -46.49 27.77 -23.19
N ASP A 314 -45.88 27.65 -24.37
CA ASP A 314 -46.52 27.06 -25.55
C ASP A 314 -46.85 25.59 -25.28
N ILE A 315 -45.92 24.80 -24.73
CA ILE A 315 -46.18 23.41 -24.37
C ILE A 315 -47.38 23.27 -23.41
N ILE A 316 -47.46 24.13 -22.39
CA ILE A 316 -48.58 24.08 -21.46
C ILE A 316 -49.91 24.45 -22.17
N ASN A 317 -49.90 25.46 -23.04
CA ASN A 317 -51.06 25.87 -23.77
C ASN A 317 -51.56 24.75 -24.70
N ASP A 318 -50.66 24.10 -25.45
CA ASP A 318 -51.01 23.00 -26.35
C ASP A 318 -51.61 21.83 -25.57
N VAL A 319 -51.03 21.45 -24.45
CA VAL A 319 -51.56 20.38 -23.56
C VAL A 319 -52.94 20.79 -22.98
N VAL A 320 -53.11 22.02 -22.59
CA VAL A 320 -54.39 22.49 -22.03
C VAL A 320 -55.46 22.47 -23.11
N GLU A 321 -55.16 22.93 -24.32
CA GLU A 321 -56.11 22.92 -25.45
C GLU A 321 -56.54 21.48 -25.78
N ASP A 322 -55.65 20.55 -25.90
CA ASP A 322 -55.94 19.14 -26.14
C ASP A 322 -56.81 18.50 -25.04
N ARG A 323 -56.57 18.85 -23.77
CA ARG A 323 -57.27 18.27 -22.61
C ARG A 323 -58.56 18.98 -22.25
N GLN A 324 -58.76 20.20 -22.74
CA GLN A 324 -59.99 21.02 -22.47
C GLN A 324 -61.27 20.30 -22.91
N ILE A 325 -61.21 19.64 -24.08
CA ILE A 325 -62.35 18.91 -24.62
C ILE A 325 -62.73 17.74 -23.71
N ILE A 326 -61.75 16.96 -23.27
CA ILE A 326 -61.98 15.80 -22.39
C ILE A 326 -62.44 16.25 -21.01
N ALA A 327 -61.84 17.29 -20.45
CA ALA A 327 -62.23 17.86 -19.16
C ALA A 327 -63.72 18.40 -19.19
N ALA A 328 -64.06 19.06 -20.27
CA ALA A 328 -65.45 19.61 -20.44
C ALA A 328 -66.49 18.49 -20.44
N THR A 329 -66.23 17.31 -21.07
CA THR A 329 -67.14 16.16 -21.02
C THR A 329 -67.40 15.62 -19.61
N LYS A 330 -66.51 15.90 -18.68
CA LYS A 330 -66.60 15.53 -17.26
C LYS A 330 -67.03 16.69 -16.35
N GLY A 331 -67.33 17.84 -16.89
CA GLY A 331 -67.72 19.02 -16.16
C GLY A 331 -66.60 19.73 -15.43
N ILE A 332 -65.35 19.49 -15.87
CA ILE A 332 -64.16 20.06 -15.28
C ILE A 332 -63.65 21.22 -16.17
N ARG A 333 -63.31 22.34 -15.51
CA ARG A 333 -62.74 23.53 -16.17
C ARG A 333 -61.21 23.54 -15.90
N ILE A 334 -60.41 23.72 -16.95
CA ILE A 334 -58.99 23.96 -16.84
C ILE A 334 -58.73 25.45 -16.98
N GLU A 335 -58.11 26.07 -15.97
CA GLU A 335 -57.76 27.49 -15.93
C GLU A 335 -56.23 27.62 -16.00
N ASN A 336 -55.71 28.20 -17.10
CA ASN A 336 -54.29 28.43 -17.29
C ASN A 336 -53.97 29.93 -17.06
N PHE A 337 -53.13 30.19 -16.03
CA PHE A 337 -52.65 31.54 -15.68
C PHE A 337 -51.14 31.70 -15.97
N VAL A 338 -50.56 30.87 -16.82
CA VAL A 338 -49.17 31.01 -17.25
C VAL A 338 -49.12 31.99 -18.43
N SER A 339 -49.00 33.27 -18.12
CA SER A 339 -49.08 34.36 -19.10
C SER A 339 -47.74 34.88 -19.61
N HIS A 340 -46.61 34.43 -19.04
CA HIS A 340 -45.29 34.86 -19.43
C HIS A 340 -44.64 33.85 -20.39
N ASN A 341 -43.86 34.36 -21.35
CA ASN A 341 -43.08 33.52 -22.25
C ASN A 341 -41.91 32.90 -21.48
N VAL A 342 -42.04 31.65 -21.05
CA VAL A 342 -41.05 30.94 -20.23
C VAL A 342 -40.17 30.09 -21.13
N ILE A 343 -38.96 30.59 -21.45
CA ILE A 343 -37.99 29.86 -22.25
C ILE A 343 -36.99 29.14 -21.30
N MET A 344 -36.76 27.86 -21.54
CA MET A 344 -35.80 27.04 -20.79
C MET A 344 -35.15 25.99 -21.66
N ALA A 345 -33.97 25.49 -21.24
CA ALA A 345 -33.36 24.33 -21.86
C ALA A 345 -34.09 23.05 -21.44
N GLY A 346 -34.64 22.31 -22.40
CA GLY A 346 -35.42 21.13 -22.10
C GLY A 346 -35.75 20.25 -23.31
N ASN A 347 -36.35 19.12 -23.04
CA ASN A 347 -36.91 18.23 -24.07
C ASN A 347 -38.43 18.43 -24.11
N ALA A 348 -38.95 18.92 -25.23
CA ALA A 348 -40.33 19.25 -25.41
C ALA A 348 -41.28 18.06 -25.11
N SER A 349 -40.98 16.86 -25.64
CA SER A 349 -41.82 15.69 -25.42
C SER A 349 -41.89 15.23 -23.97
N LEU A 350 -40.77 15.37 -23.20
CA LEU A 350 -40.78 15.05 -21.76
C LEU A 350 -41.57 16.09 -20.95
N LEU A 351 -41.43 17.37 -21.27
CA LEU A 351 -42.20 18.43 -20.63
C LEU A 351 -43.69 18.33 -20.93
N GLU A 352 -44.04 18.01 -22.18
CA GLU A 352 -45.42 17.69 -22.57
C GLU A 352 -45.96 16.50 -21.76
N ALA A 353 -45.19 15.41 -21.62
CA ALA A 353 -45.57 14.26 -20.81
C ALA A 353 -45.78 14.62 -19.32
N VAL A 354 -45.01 15.56 -18.76
CA VAL A 354 -45.24 16.08 -17.38
C VAL A 354 -46.61 16.64 -17.22
N PHE A 355 -47.00 17.62 -18.08
CA PHE A 355 -48.29 18.30 -17.94
C PHE A 355 -49.45 17.40 -18.34
N ASN A 356 -49.29 16.55 -19.36
CA ASN A 356 -50.31 15.56 -19.72
C ASN A 356 -50.62 14.62 -18.55
N ASN A 357 -49.59 14.05 -17.89
CA ASN A 357 -49.79 13.14 -16.76
C ASN A 357 -50.46 13.85 -15.55
N LEU A 358 -50.06 15.07 -15.25
CA LEU A 358 -50.60 15.80 -14.11
C LEU A 358 -52.07 16.18 -14.36
N ILE A 359 -52.42 16.69 -15.56
CA ILE A 359 -53.76 17.07 -15.93
C ILE A 359 -54.68 15.84 -16.04
N ASP A 360 -54.20 14.75 -16.69
CA ASP A 360 -54.95 13.49 -16.80
C ASP A 360 -55.24 12.91 -15.40
N ASN A 361 -54.26 12.96 -14.46
CA ASN A 361 -54.50 12.57 -13.07
C ASN A 361 -55.59 13.41 -12.39
N ALA A 362 -55.56 14.71 -12.57
CA ALA A 362 -56.59 15.58 -12.01
C ALA A 362 -57.95 15.29 -12.61
N ILE A 363 -58.07 15.11 -13.94
CA ILE A 363 -59.35 14.79 -14.64
C ILE A 363 -59.91 13.44 -14.18
N VAL A 364 -59.05 12.46 -13.89
CA VAL A 364 -59.48 11.07 -13.62
C VAL A 364 -59.72 10.84 -12.14
N TYR A 365 -58.93 11.41 -11.25
CA TYR A 365 -58.88 11.02 -9.85
C TYR A 365 -59.33 12.09 -8.87
N SER A 366 -59.30 13.38 -9.22
CA SER A 366 -59.62 14.45 -8.26
C SER A 366 -61.08 14.42 -7.80
N GLY A 367 -62.02 14.11 -8.68
CA GLY A 367 -63.45 14.29 -8.46
C GLY A 367 -63.86 15.77 -8.30
N GLY A 368 -62.96 16.69 -8.61
CA GLY A 368 -63.18 18.12 -8.59
C GLY A 368 -63.79 18.64 -9.87
N THR A 369 -64.04 19.96 -9.91
CA THR A 369 -64.65 20.67 -11.02
C THR A 369 -63.70 21.66 -11.69
N ARG A 370 -62.52 21.88 -11.10
CA ARG A 370 -61.52 22.85 -11.55
C ARG A 370 -60.10 22.35 -11.43
N ILE A 371 -59.33 22.59 -12.47
CA ILE A 371 -57.88 22.43 -12.49
C ILE A 371 -57.26 23.79 -12.77
N LYS A 372 -56.29 24.21 -11.99
CA LYS A 372 -55.65 25.51 -12.09
C LYS A 372 -54.12 25.31 -12.29
N ILE A 373 -53.59 26.03 -13.30
CA ILE A 373 -52.16 26.04 -13.60
C ILE A 373 -51.67 27.49 -13.43
N GLU A 374 -50.63 27.70 -12.61
CA GLU A 374 -50.14 29.05 -12.28
C GLU A 374 -48.62 29.10 -12.34
N LEU A 375 -48.10 30.20 -12.83
CA LEU A 375 -46.69 30.56 -12.68
C LEU A 375 -46.52 31.23 -11.33
N ILE A 376 -45.85 30.55 -10.39
CA ILE A 376 -45.62 31.07 -9.03
C ILE A 376 -44.44 32.05 -8.99
N SER A 377 -43.34 31.70 -9.63
CA SER A 377 -42.14 32.55 -9.74
C SER A 377 -41.31 32.19 -10.96
N ILE A 378 -40.65 33.21 -11.48
CA ILE A 378 -39.64 33.05 -12.52
C ILE A 378 -38.46 33.95 -12.20
N ASP A 379 -37.28 33.38 -12.17
CA ASP A 379 -36.02 34.10 -12.06
C ASP A 379 -35.03 33.64 -13.14
N ASN A 380 -33.78 34.10 -13.07
CA ASN A 380 -32.76 33.77 -14.08
C ASN A 380 -32.40 32.29 -14.10
N ASP A 381 -32.50 31.58 -12.97
CA ASP A 381 -32.06 30.22 -12.82
C ASP A 381 -33.19 29.21 -12.71
N LYS A 382 -34.36 29.63 -12.23
CA LYS A 382 -35.48 28.73 -11.91
C LYS A 382 -36.81 29.27 -12.35
N VAL A 383 -37.69 28.35 -12.72
CA VAL A 383 -39.11 28.61 -12.91
C VAL A 383 -39.92 27.68 -12.01
N VAL A 384 -40.93 28.22 -11.33
CA VAL A 384 -41.80 27.46 -10.43
C VAL A 384 -43.22 27.53 -10.93
N ILE A 385 -43.80 26.38 -11.25
CA ILE A 385 -45.18 26.22 -11.71
C ILE A 385 -45.95 25.41 -10.68
N ALA A 386 -47.16 25.84 -10.39
CA ALA A 386 -48.12 25.10 -9.59
C ALA A 386 -49.27 24.58 -10.46
N LEU A 387 -49.63 23.31 -10.25
CA LEU A 387 -50.82 22.70 -10.80
C LEU A 387 -51.69 22.20 -9.63
N SER A 388 -52.90 22.65 -9.54
CA SER A 388 -53.81 22.28 -8.45
C SER A 388 -55.21 21.90 -8.95
N ASP A 389 -55.86 21.02 -8.25
CA ASP A 389 -57.27 20.70 -8.38
C ASP A 389 -58.05 21.05 -7.12
N ASN A 390 -59.40 21.11 -7.22
CA ASN A 390 -60.29 21.35 -6.09
C ASN A 390 -61.08 20.09 -5.67
N GLY A 391 -60.45 18.91 -5.85
CA GLY A 391 -61.06 17.63 -5.57
C GLY A 391 -60.90 17.14 -4.14
N CYS A 392 -60.91 15.80 -3.94
CA CYS A 392 -60.84 15.17 -2.63
C CYS A 392 -59.46 15.20 -1.97
N GLY A 393 -58.42 15.56 -2.74
CA GLY A 393 -57.03 15.49 -2.26
C GLY A 393 -56.53 14.06 -2.02
N VAL A 394 -55.40 13.93 -1.30
CA VAL A 394 -54.75 12.69 -0.98
C VAL A 394 -54.41 12.63 0.51
N PRO A 395 -54.68 11.50 1.23
CA PRO A 395 -54.28 11.34 2.61
C PRO A 395 -52.75 11.51 2.81
N LEU A 396 -52.33 12.13 3.91
CA LEU A 396 -50.93 12.50 4.17
C LEU A 396 -49.97 11.30 4.10
N GLU A 397 -50.42 10.10 4.52
CA GLU A 397 -49.63 8.86 4.51
C GLU A 397 -49.26 8.36 3.10
N HIS A 398 -49.99 8.82 2.07
CA HIS A 398 -49.80 8.45 0.68
C HIS A 398 -48.93 9.46 -0.10
N LEU A 399 -48.85 10.73 0.36
CA LEU A 399 -48.10 11.78 -0.33
C LEU A 399 -46.63 11.42 -0.64
N PRO A 400 -45.82 10.84 0.29
CA PRO A 400 -44.43 10.48 0.01
C PRO A 400 -44.30 9.40 -1.08
N LYS A 401 -45.33 8.57 -1.25
CA LYS A 401 -45.32 7.41 -2.15
C LYS A 401 -45.90 7.69 -3.52
N LEU A 402 -46.53 8.86 -3.73
CA LEU A 402 -47.24 9.19 -4.98
C LEU A 402 -46.35 9.07 -6.22
N PHE A 403 -45.05 9.34 -6.08
CA PHE A 403 -44.06 9.30 -7.16
C PHE A 403 -43.34 7.95 -7.31
N GLU A 404 -43.71 6.94 -6.47
CA GLU A 404 -43.17 5.59 -6.61
C GLU A 404 -43.81 4.90 -7.84
N ARG A 405 -43.02 4.11 -8.56
CA ARG A 405 -43.45 3.37 -9.75
C ARG A 405 -44.51 2.34 -9.38
N PHE A 406 -45.62 2.28 -10.13
CA PHE A 406 -46.76 1.40 -9.92
C PHE A 406 -47.53 1.63 -8.61
N TYR A 407 -47.23 2.74 -7.90
CA TYR A 407 -47.94 3.05 -6.68
C TYR A 407 -49.35 3.54 -6.99
N ARG A 408 -50.34 3.10 -6.23
CA ARG A 408 -51.75 3.46 -6.33
C ARG A 408 -52.39 3.40 -4.97
N ILE A 409 -53.19 4.40 -4.62
CA ILE A 409 -53.93 4.47 -3.35
C ILE A 409 -55.01 3.40 -3.34
N ASP A 410 -55.81 3.29 -4.42
CA ASP A 410 -56.84 2.27 -4.60
C ASP A 410 -56.62 1.48 -5.91
N LYS A 411 -56.21 0.22 -5.77
CA LYS A 411 -55.90 -0.66 -6.91
C LYS A 411 -57.12 -1.02 -7.76
N GLY A 412 -58.31 -1.07 -7.16
CA GLY A 412 -59.55 -1.45 -7.85
C GLY A 412 -60.11 -0.31 -8.72
N ARG A 413 -60.28 0.86 -8.15
CA ARG A 413 -60.83 2.05 -8.81
C ARG A 413 -59.89 2.57 -9.91
N SER A 414 -58.60 2.55 -9.64
CA SER A 414 -57.60 3.00 -10.59
C SER A 414 -57.46 2.06 -11.80
N ARG A 415 -57.71 0.73 -11.64
CA ARG A 415 -57.72 -0.22 -12.77
C ARG A 415 -58.91 0.03 -13.69
N ALA A 416 -60.09 0.29 -13.14
CA ALA A 416 -61.29 0.62 -13.91
C ALA A 416 -61.11 1.92 -14.71
N ALA A 417 -60.37 2.91 -14.18
CA ALA A 417 -60.04 4.16 -14.84
C ALA A 417 -58.87 4.09 -15.83
N GLY A 418 -58.25 2.90 -16.02
CA GLY A 418 -57.19 2.69 -17.01
C GLY A 418 -55.81 3.22 -16.64
N GLY A 419 -55.56 3.59 -15.38
CA GLY A 419 -54.24 4.10 -14.94
C GLY A 419 -53.16 3.04 -14.96
N THR A 420 -51.93 3.40 -15.33
CA THR A 420 -50.76 2.52 -15.33
C THR A 420 -50.01 2.50 -13.98
N GLY A 421 -50.15 3.57 -13.18
CA GLY A 421 -49.35 3.80 -11.97
C GLY A 421 -47.92 4.26 -12.26
N LEU A 422 -47.60 4.60 -13.51
CA LEU A 422 -46.31 5.09 -13.94
C LEU A 422 -46.29 6.62 -14.15
N GLY A 423 -47.42 7.24 -14.41
CA GLY A 423 -47.51 8.66 -14.79
C GLY A 423 -46.77 9.62 -13.85
N LEU A 424 -47.03 9.54 -12.53
CA LEU A 424 -46.36 10.44 -11.58
C LEU A 424 -44.86 10.12 -11.41
N SER A 425 -44.43 8.88 -11.60
CA SER A 425 -43.03 8.55 -11.64
C SER A 425 -42.31 9.07 -12.90
N ILE A 426 -43.03 9.11 -14.04
CA ILE A 426 -42.56 9.77 -15.26
C ILE A 426 -42.38 11.25 -15.02
N VAL A 427 -43.38 11.90 -14.40
CA VAL A 427 -43.31 13.32 -14.04
C VAL A 427 -42.07 13.60 -13.20
N LYS A 428 -41.86 12.86 -12.12
CA LYS A 428 -40.70 13.04 -11.23
C LYS A 428 -39.38 12.89 -11.98
N ASN A 429 -39.21 11.81 -12.76
CA ASN A 429 -37.98 11.56 -13.49
C ASN A 429 -37.74 12.66 -14.56
N ALA A 430 -38.79 13.08 -15.29
CA ALA A 430 -38.67 14.15 -16.26
C ALA A 430 -38.26 15.48 -15.61
N VAL A 431 -38.84 15.83 -14.48
CA VAL A 431 -38.49 17.05 -13.73
C VAL A 431 -37.04 16.98 -13.24
N ILE A 432 -36.60 15.83 -12.68
CA ILE A 432 -35.20 15.63 -12.24
C ILE A 432 -34.23 15.76 -13.42
N LEU A 433 -34.55 15.19 -14.58
CA LEU A 433 -33.73 15.30 -15.81
C LEU A 433 -33.57 16.75 -16.28
N HIS A 434 -34.54 17.60 -15.98
CA HIS A 434 -34.48 19.04 -16.23
C HIS A 434 -33.85 19.84 -15.07
N GLY A 435 -33.15 19.15 -14.13
CA GLY A 435 -32.48 19.79 -12.99
C GLY A 435 -33.46 20.40 -11.99
N GLY A 436 -34.69 19.89 -11.96
CA GLY A 436 -35.77 20.39 -11.16
C GLY A 436 -36.17 19.49 -10.00
N GLU A 437 -37.21 19.92 -9.27
CA GLU A 437 -37.79 19.20 -8.14
C GLU A 437 -39.34 19.31 -8.22
N ILE A 438 -40.03 18.27 -7.78
CA ILE A 438 -41.51 18.25 -7.67
C ILE A 438 -41.94 17.83 -6.28
N SER A 439 -42.91 18.53 -5.73
CA SER A 439 -43.61 18.16 -4.48
C SER A 439 -45.12 18.11 -4.68
N ALA A 440 -45.80 17.37 -3.80
CA ALA A 440 -47.26 17.26 -3.77
C ALA A 440 -47.76 17.56 -2.36
N GLU A 441 -48.80 18.37 -2.27
CA GLU A 441 -49.40 18.79 -1.01
C GLU A 441 -50.91 18.74 -1.11
N THR A 442 -51.62 18.26 -0.06
CA THR A 442 -53.08 18.36 0.03
C THR A 442 -53.47 19.74 0.56
N GLN A 443 -54.32 20.44 -0.16
CA GLN A 443 -54.77 21.79 0.19
C GLN A 443 -55.79 21.75 1.33
N CYS A 444 -55.78 22.75 2.23
CA CYS A 444 -56.78 22.89 3.30
C CYS A 444 -58.21 23.08 2.78
N SER A 445 -58.35 23.65 1.57
CA SER A 445 -59.62 23.85 0.90
C SER A 445 -60.16 22.61 0.15
N GLY A 446 -59.45 21.51 0.25
CA GLY A 446 -59.61 20.31 -0.58
C GLY A 446 -58.83 20.38 -1.88
N GLY A 447 -58.50 19.19 -2.43
CA GLY A 447 -57.72 19.04 -3.65
C GLY A 447 -56.22 18.79 -3.43
N LEU A 448 -55.52 18.56 -4.51
CA LEU A 448 -54.09 18.26 -4.54
C LEU A 448 -53.34 19.39 -5.28
N LEU A 449 -52.20 19.81 -4.73
CA LEU A 449 -51.32 20.80 -5.31
C LEU A 449 -49.98 20.11 -5.66
N PHE A 450 -49.59 20.19 -6.91
CA PHE A 450 -48.24 19.88 -7.36
C PHE A 450 -47.46 21.16 -7.56
N LYS A 451 -46.31 21.27 -6.92
CA LYS A 451 -45.37 22.39 -7.11
C LYS A 451 -44.14 21.85 -7.83
N ILE A 452 -43.87 22.39 -9.01
CA ILE A 452 -42.82 21.95 -9.92
C ILE A 452 -41.81 23.08 -10.06
N THR A 453 -40.55 22.78 -9.78
CA THR A 453 -39.45 23.71 -10.01
C THR A 453 -38.60 23.17 -11.13
N PHE A 454 -38.31 23.95 -12.16
CA PHE A 454 -37.37 23.61 -13.22
C PHE A 454 -36.13 24.51 -13.15
N SER A 455 -34.96 23.98 -13.55
CA SER A 455 -33.77 24.80 -13.81
C SER A 455 -33.83 25.34 -15.25
N ARG A 456 -33.67 26.65 -15.45
CA ARG A 456 -33.70 27.28 -16.80
C ARG A 456 -32.42 26.97 -17.59
N ASN A 457 -31.31 26.79 -16.91
CA ASN A 457 -29.95 26.61 -17.48
C ASN A 457 -29.41 25.19 -17.21
N SER A 458 -30.26 24.17 -17.15
CA SER A 458 -29.83 22.81 -16.93
C SER A 458 -28.91 22.33 -18.09
N LYS A 459 -27.59 22.23 -17.81
CA LYS A 459 -26.62 21.62 -18.73
C LYS A 459 -26.87 20.14 -18.89
#